data_29b704fd3e6417036c5188552ef392bd
#
_entry.id   29b704fd3e6417036c5188552ef392bd
#
_cell.length_a   1.000
_cell.length_b   1.000
_cell.length_c   1.000
_cell.angle_alpha   90.00
_cell.angle_beta   90.00
_cell.angle_gamma   90.00
#
_symmetry.space_group_name_H-M   'P 1'
#
loop_
_entity.id
_entity.type
_entity.pdbx_description
1 polymer ?
#
loop_
_entity_poly.entity_id
_entity_poly.type
_entity_poly.pdbx_seq_one_letter_code
_entity_poly.pdbx_strand_id
1 'polypeptide(L)'
;PGFYFVSSTTKVLTDFQKLVEEINRDDFLYVVPDFRLNKSLENLNRLSQQQKDKVEFLCNECCWFGCKDRKECYKTVSRRNLGEDCPEHLCTAPDGNQGYRFSKAMENPGFIGVEDIKNTYLPMGFSNFKIEGRGLGSALILEFLLYYMTKPEYHLHVREKIYLDNTLDLF
;
A
#
# COMPACT_ATOMS: atom_id res chain seq x y z
N PRO A 1 18.84 10.50 -18.92
CA PRO A 1 17.78 9.82 -18.19
C PRO A 1 17.12 10.83 -17.26
N GLY A 2 15.82 11.07 -17.46
CA GLY A 2 15.04 11.96 -16.62
C GLY A 2 14.78 11.30 -15.26
N PHE A 3 14.65 12.13 -14.21
CA PHE A 3 14.14 11.66 -12.92
C PHE A 3 12.63 11.59 -12.99
N TYR A 4 12.06 10.47 -12.56
CA TYR A 4 10.62 10.31 -12.43
C TYR A 4 10.23 10.38 -10.96
N PHE A 5 9.19 11.14 -10.66
CA PHE A 5 8.67 11.27 -9.31
C PHE A 5 7.41 10.44 -9.14
N VAL A 6 7.22 9.94 -7.90
CA VAL A 6 5.99 9.28 -7.49
C VAL A 6 5.33 10.14 -6.42
N SER A 7 4.08 10.52 -6.62
CA SER A 7 3.28 11.15 -5.56
C SER A 7 2.89 10.09 -4.55
N SER A 8 3.58 10.09 -3.41
CA SER A 8 3.50 9.05 -2.40
C SER A 8 2.20 9.08 -1.60
N THR A 9 1.81 7.95 -1.03
CA THR A 9 0.72 7.81 -0.04
C THR A 9 0.83 8.77 1.15
N THR A 10 2.03 9.29 1.44
CA THR A 10 2.26 10.27 2.52
C THR A 10 1.54 11.60 2.29
N LYS A 11 1.12 11.91 1.07
CA LYS A 11 0.28 13.09 0.77
C LYS A 11 -1.14 12.95 1.32
N VAL A 12 -1.59 11.73 1.62
CA VAL A 12 -2.91 11.44 2.20
C VAL A 12 -4.03 12.08 1.35
N LEU A 13 -4.07 11.70 0.08
CA LEU A 13 -5.08 12.18 -0.88
C LEU A 13 -6.40 11.43 -0.68
N THR A 14 -7.20 11.90 0.27
CA THR A 14 -8.50 11.31 0.64
C THR A 14 -9.67 11.89 -0.13
N ASP A 15 -9.48 13.02 -0.77
CA ASP A 15 -10.46 13.66 -1.64
C ASP A 15 -10.22 13.26 -3.09
N PHE A 16 -11.26 12.80 -3.77
CA PHE A 16 -11.14 12.28 -5.12
C PHE A 16 -10.79 13.38 -6.13
N GLN A 17 -11.30 14.61 -5.95
CA GLN A 17 -10.99 15.70 -6.86
C GLN A 17 -9.51 16.10 -6.75
N LYS A 18 -8.99 16.17 -5.53
CA LYS A 18 -7.55 16.40 -5.29
C LYS A 18 -6.68 15.28 -5.85
N LEU A 19 -7.17 14.03 -5.80
CA LEU A 19 -6.48 12.92 -6.44
C LEU A 19 -6.41 13.13 -7.95
N VAL A 20 -7.49 13.54 -8.61
CA VAL A 20 -7.52 13.82 -10.05
C VAL A 20 -6.60 14.99 -10.41
N GLU A 21 -6.58 16.06 -9.62
CA GLU A 21 -5.67 17.19 -9.80
C GLU A 21 -4.21 16.73 -9.75
N GLU A 22 -3.87 15.85 -8.80
CA GLU A 22 -2.52 15.30 -8.67
C GLU A 22 -2.15 14.35 -9.82
N ILE A 23 -3.09 13.53 -10.30
CA ILE A 23 -2.90 12.63 -11.46
C ILE A 23 -2.62 13.43 -12.73
N ASN A 24 -3.27 14.57 -12.90
CA ASN A 24 -3.13 15.42 -14.10
C ASN A 24 -1.80 16.21 -14.14
N ARG A 25 -1.00 16.16 -13.08
CA ARG A 25 0.34 16.78 -13.10
C ARG A 25 1.30 15.96 -13.96
N ASP A 26 2.13 16.67 -14.73
CA ASP A 26 3.10 16.04 -15.64
C ASP A 26 4.38 15.57 -14.96
N ASP A 27 4.65 16.05 -13.74
CA ASP A 27 5.86 15.74 -12.98
C ASP A 27 5.81 14.40 -12.22
N PHE A 28 4.64 13.73 -12.19
CA PHE A 28 4.49 12.42 -11.56
C PHE A 28 4.28 11.31 -12.59
N LEU A 29 5.10 10.25 -12.47
CA LEU A 29 4.89 9.00 -13.20
C LEU A 29 3.73 8.21 -12.60
N TYR A 30 3.70 8.12 -11.27
CA TYR A 30 2.63 7.47 -10.53
C TYR A 30 2.11 8.34 -9.40
N VAL A 31 0.83 8.18 -9.10
CA VAL A 31 0.14 8.83 -7.98
C VAL A 31 -0.51 7.76 -7.12
N VAL A 32 -0.15 7.73 -5.84
CA VAL A 32 -0.69 6.77 -4.86
C VAL A 32 -1.85 7.43 -4.12
N PRO A 33 -3.10 7.02 -4.36
CA PRO A 33 -4.24 7.48 -3.56
C PRO A 33 -4.10 7.04 -2.11
N ASP A 34 -4.80 7.73 -1.22
CA ASP A 34 -4.99 7.18 0.12
C ASP A 34 -5.79 5.87 0.04
N PHE A 35 -5.41 4.86 0.80
CA PHE A 35 -6.03 3.53 0.76
C PHE A 35 -7.54 3.53 1.02
N ARG A 36 -8.07 4.59 1.64
CA ARG A 36 -9.51 4.79 1.83
C ARG A 36 -10.28 5.03 0.53
N LEU A 37 -9.58 5.46 -0.52
CA LEU A 37 -10.16 5.60 -1.86
C LEU A 37 -10.09 4.32 -2.68
N ASN A 38 -9.38 3.29 -2.23
CA ASN A 38 -9.20 2.06 -2.99
C ASN A 38 -10.52 1.46 -3.46
N LYS A 39 -11.54 1.45 -2.64
CA LYS A 39 -12.87 0.86 -2.96
C LYS A 39 -13.88 1.88 -3.51
N SER A 40 -13.47 3.10 -3.87
CA SER A 40 -14.33 4.10 -4.51
C SER A 40 -14.52 3.81 -6.00
N LEU A 41 -14.99 2.62 -6.35
CA LEU A 41 -14.99 2.07 -7.71
C LEU A 41 -15.75 2.93 -8.71
N GLU A 42 -16.88 3.53 -8.32
CA GLU A 42 -17.64 4.43 -9.20
C GLU A 42 -16.83 5.64 -9.63
N ASN A 43 -16.12 6.26 -8.69
CA ASN A 43 -15.27 7.41 -8.98
C ASN A 43 -14.05 6.99 -9.81
N LEU A 44 -13.40 5.90 -9.42
CA LEU A 44 -12.23 5.37 -10.13
C LEU A 44 -12.56 5.00 -11.58
N ASN A 45 -13.77 4.49 -11.84
CA ASN A 45 -14.20 4.13 -13.19
C ASN A 45 -14.39 5.33 -14.12
N ARG A 46 -14.58 6.55 -13.57
CA ARG A 46 -14.71 7.79 -14.36
C ARG A 46 -13.37 8.31 -14.89
N LEU A 47 -12.25 7.79 -14.39
CA LEU A 47 -10.92 8.17 -14.88
C LEU A 47 -10.72 7.69 -16.32
N SER A 48 -10.07 8.53 -17.16
CA SER A 48 -9.61 8.12 -18.48
C SER A 48 -8.53 7.04 -18.36
N GLN A 49 -8.25 6.28 -19.42
CA GLN A 49 -7.19 5.27 -19.40
C GLN A 49 -5.84 5.88 -19.05
N GLN A 50 -5.50 7.03 -19.63
CA GLN A 50 -4.26 7.75 -19.34
C GLN A 50 -4.13 8.13 -17.85
N GLN A 51 -5.24 8.47 -17.19
CA GLN A 51 -5.26 8.72 -15.75
C GLN A 51 -5.12 7.44 -14.95
N LYS A 52 -5.79 6.36 -15.33
CA LYS A 52 -5.70 5.03 -14.69
C LYS A 52 -4.28 4.47 -14.73
N ASP A 53 -3.56 4.69 -15.83
CA ASP A 53 -2.17 4.25 -16.01
C ASP A 53 -1.20 4.91 -15.01
N LYS A 54 -1.58 6.06 -14.45
CA LYS A 54 -0.80 6.77 -13.42
C LYS A 54 -1.18 6.41 -11.99
N VAL A 55 -2.29 5.73 -11.75
CA VAL A 55 -2.72 5.35 -10.39
C VAL A 55 -1.97 4.11 -9.93
N GLU A 56 -1.26 4.22 -8.79
CA GLU A 56 -0.60 3.09 -8.12
C GLU A 56 -1.30 2.81 -6.79
N PHE A 57 -2.02 1.71 -6.67
CA PHE A 57 -2.76 1.36 -5.46
C PHE A 57 -1.86 0.74 -4.39
N LEU A 58 -1.93 1.26 -3.17
CA LEU A 58 -1.37 0.59 -2.00
C LEU A 58 -2.33 -0.49 -1.51
N CYS A 59 -1.97 -1.77 -1.72
CA CYS A 59 -2.90 -2.90 -1.58
C CYS A 59 -3.10 -3.37 -0.14
N ASN A 60 -2.04 -3.31 0.68
CA ASN A 60 -1.96 -4.00 1.97
C ASN A 60 -1.77 -3.05 3.17
N GLU A 61 -2.30 -1.83 3.11
CA GLU A 61 -2.25 -0.90 4.23
C GLU A 61 -2.97 -1.47 5.45
N CYS A 62 -2.36 -1.37 6.63
CA CYS A 62 -2.99 -1.79 7.88
C CYS A 62 -3.28 -0.65 8.87
N CYS A 63 -3.06 0.59 8.46
CA CYS A 63 -3.45 1.75 9.24
C CYS A 63 -4.97 1.77 9.45
N TRP A 64 -5.41 2.21 10.63
CA TRP A 64 -6.84 2.29 10.92
C TRP A 64 -7.58 3.12 9.87
N PHE A 65 -8.63 2.54 9.30
CA PHE A 65 -9.41 3.17 8.23
C PHE A 65 -10.03 4.51 8.65
N GLY A 66 -10.44 4.64 9.93
CA GLY A 66 -10.99 5.86 10.52
C GLY A 66 -9.97 6.91 10.96
N CYS A 67 -8.66 6.69 10.77
CA CYS A 67 -7.61 7.59 11.25
C CYS A 67 -7.70 8.97 10.60
N LYS A 68 -7.82 10.02 11.42
CA LYS A 68 -7.82 11.43 10.96
C LYS A 68 -6.43 12.06 11.00
N ASP A 69 -5.49 11.46 11.73
CA ASP A 69 -4.17 12.02 12.04
C ASP A 69 -3.05 11.48 11.15
N ARG A 70 -3.40 10.70 10.13
CA ARG A 70 -2.44 10.02 9.25
C ARG A 70 -1.38 10.97 8.66
N LYS A 71 -1.79 12.17 8.26
CA LYS A 71 -0.87 13.17 7.69
C LYS A 71 0.15 13.66 8.72
N GLU A 72 -0.29 13.90 9.95
CA GLU A 72 0.61 14.33 11.04
C GLU A 72 1.53 13.17 11.47
N CYS A 73 1.02 11.94 11.49
CA CYS A 73 1.83 10.76 11.71
C CYS A 73 2.99 10.67 10.69
N TYR A 74 2.72 10.81 9.40
CA TYR A 74 3.76 10.81 8.38
C TYR A 74 4.76 11.97 8.52
N LYS A 75 4.30 13.18 8.87
CA LYS A 75 5.20 14.32 9.14
C LYS A 75 6.14 14.03 10.30
N THR A 76 5.62 13.48 11.40
CA THR A 76 6.43 13.13 12.57
C THR A 76 7.49 12.08 12.20
N VAL A 77 7.10 11.00 11.51
CA VAL A 77 8.03 9.97 11.03
C VAL A 77 9.10 10.57 10.11
N SER A 78 8.69 11.44 9.18
CA SER A 78 9.62 12.11 8.26
C SER A 78 10.64 12.98 9.00
N ARG A 79 10.20 13.78 9.95
CA ARG A 79 11.06 14.65 10.76
C ARG A 79 12.06 13.84 11.58
N ARG A 80 11.61 12.77 12.24
CA ARG A 80 12.47 11.85 12.98
C ARG A 80 13.51 11.18 12.09
N ASN A 81 13.14 10.78 10.86
CA ASN A 81 14.07 10.22 9.88
C ASN A 81 15.15 11.24 9.43
N LEU A 82 14.85 12.52 9.52
CA LEU A 82 15.81 13.61 9.28
C LEU A 82 16.68 13.94 10.53
N GLY A 83 16.50 13.21 11.64
CA GLY A 83 17.23 13.44 12.88
C GLY A 83 16.68 14.58 13.73
N GLU A 84 15.48 15.09 13.43
CA GLU A 84 14.88 16.13 14.25
C GLU A 84 14.34 15.54 15.56
N ASP A 85 14.59 16.23 16.67
CA ASP A 85 13.96 15.93 17.96
C ASP A 85 12.52 16.44 17.95
N CYS A 86 11.58 15.52 17.85
CA CYS A 86 10.16 15.81 17.86
C CYS A 86 9.39 14.77 18.69
N PRO A 87 8.30 15.19 19.39
CA PRO A 87 7.48 14.28 20.16
C PRO A 87 7.00 13.11 19.32
N GLU A 88 6.87 11.93 19.93
CA GLU A 88 6.28 10.79 19.27
C GLU A 88 4.79 11.03 19.00
N HIS A 89 4.36 10.73 17.77
CA HIS A 89 2.94 10.74 17.44
C HIS A 89 2.28 9.48 18.02
N LEU A 90 1.38 9.64 18.96
CA LEU A 90 0.62 8.53 19.53
C LEU A 90 -0.49 8.12 18.57
N CYS A 91 -0.52 6.85 18.20
CA CYS A 91 -1.57 6.29 17.36
C CYS A 91 -2.90 6.27 18.12
N THR A 92 -3.94 6.83 17.49
CA THR A 92 -5.31 6.90 18.04
C THR A 92 -6.19 5.71 17.61
N ALA A 93 -5.61 4.70 16.96
CA ALA A 93 -6.33 3.50 16.54
C ALA A 93 -6.93 2.74 17.75
N PRO A 94 -8.16 2.20 17.63
CA PRO A 94 -8.82 1.50 18.73
C PRO A 94 -8.05 0.28 19.27
N ASP A 95 -7.22 -0.32 18.42
CA ASP A 95 -6.37 -1.47 18.74
C ASP A 95 -5.02 -1.11 19.38
N GLY A 96 -4.82 0.17 19.70
CA GLY A 96 -3.68 0.63 20.50
C GLY A 96 -2.33 0.41 19.84
N ASN A 97 -2.20 0.59 18.55
CA ASN A 97 -0.92 0.48 17.82
C ASN A 97 -0.23 -0.89 17.99
N GLN A 98 -0.97 -1.97 17.81
CA GLN A 98 -0.43 -3.34 17.89
C GLN A 98 0.56 -3.69 16.75
N GLY A 99 0.99 -2.69 16.01
CA GLY A 99 1.90 -2.84 14.89
C GLY A 99 1.22 -3.36 13.63
N TYR A 100 2.04 -3.62 12.62
CA TYR A 100 1.60 -4.15 11.35
C TYR A 100 1.46 -5.69 11.44
N ARG A 101 0.33 -6.22 10.97
CA ARG A 101 0.07 -7.67 10.92
C ARG A 101 -0.56 -8.04 9.58
N PHE A 102 -0.26 -9.22 9.10
CA PHE A 102 -0.83 -9.74 7.84
C PHE A 102 -2.36 -9.78 7.89
N SER A 103 -2.94 -10.39 8.94
CA SER A 103 -4.39 -10.46 9.14
C SER A 103 -5.04 -9.08 9.22
N LYS A 104 -4.43 -8.15 9.95
CA LYS A 104 -4.92 -6.79 10.09
C LYS A 104 -4.98 -6.03 8.75
N ALA A 105 -3.99 -6.25 7.87
CA ALA A 105 -4.03 -5.67 6.54
C ALA A 105 -5.16 -6.28 5.70
N MET A 106 -5.36 -7.59 5.75
CA MET A 106 -6.43 -8.28 5.01
C MET A 106 -7.84 -7.91 5.49
N GLU A 107 -8.01 -7.58 6.76
CA GLU A 107 -9.29 -7.13 7.34
C GLU A 107 -9.57 -5.65 7.08
N ASN A 108 -8.58 -4.88 6.57
CA ASN A 108 -8.75 -3.46 6.31
C ASN A 108 -9.76 -3.24 5.18
N PRO A 109 -10.75 -2.34 5.35
CA PRO A 109 -11.73 -2.05 4.28
C PRO A 109 -11.11 -1.55 2.97
N GLY A 110 -9.91 -0.98 3.02
CA GLY A 110 -9.15 -0.54 1.84
C GLY A 110 -8.25 -1.62 1.22
N PHE A 111 -8.22 -2.84 1.77
CA PHE A 111 -7.40 -3.93 1.26
C PHE A 111 -7.80 -4.31 -0.17
N ILE A 112 -6.81 -4.51 -1.03
CA ILE A 112 -7.01 -5.00 -2.41
C ILE A 112 -6.36 -6.38 -2.50
N GLY A 113 -7.17 -7.42 -2.52
CA GLY A 113 -6.71 -8.80 -2.64
C GLY A 113 -6.45 -9.22 -4.09
N VAL A 114 -5.89 -10.42 -4.27
CA VAL A 114 -5.59 -10.99 -5.59
C VAL A 114 -6.85 -11.09 -6.45
N GLU A 115 -7.99 -11.51 -5.86
CA GLU A 115 -9.26 -11.64 -6.59
C GLU A 115 -9.85 -10.27 -6.94
N ASP A 116 -9.69 -9.25 -6.08
CA ASP A 116 -10.06 -7.88 -6.43
C ASP A 116 -9.26 -7.38 -7.64
N ILE A 117 -7.94 -7.62 -7.64
CA ILE A 117 -7.07 -7.23 -8.75
C ILE A 117 -7.56 -7.88 -10.04
N LYS A 118 -7.74 -9.19 -10.05
CA LYS A 118 -8.12 -9.95 -11.26
C LYS A 118 -9.51 -9.62 -11.78
N ASN A 119 -10.48 -9.52 -10.86
CA ASN A 119 -11.90 -9.48 -11.23
C ASN A 119 -12.47 -8.06 -11.27
N THR A 120 -11.76 -7.08 -10.72
CA THR A 120 -12.24 -5.68 -10.64
C THR A 120 -11.26 -4.71 -11.28
N TYR A 121 -10.06 -4.60 -10.73
CA TYR A 121 -9.15 -3.51 -11.13
C TYR A 121 -8.56 -3.70 -12.53
N LEU A 122 -8.09 -4.91 -12.88
CA LEU A 122 -7.59 -5.19 -14.24
C LEU A 122 -8.68 -5.00 -15.30
N PRO A 123 -9.91 -5.51 -15.14
CA PRO A 123 -10.99 -5.23 -16.08
C PRO A 123 -11.37 -3.75 -16.19
N MET A 124 -11.19 -2.98 -15.11
CA MET A 124 -11.37 -1.53 -15.12
C MET A 124 -10.25 -0.76 -15.82
N GLY A 125 -9.14 -1.43 -16.19
CA GLY A 125 -8.00 -0.83 -16.88
C GLY A 125 -6.88 -0.34 -15.97
N PHE A 126 -6.86 -0.71 -14.68
CA PHE A 126 -5.75 -0.42 -13.77
C PHE A 126 -4.68 -1.51 -13.82
N SER A 127 -3.40 -1.13 -13.70
CA SER A 127 -2.28 -2.07 -13.83
C SER A 127 -1.19 -1.92 -12.75
N ASN A 128 -1.24 -0.90 -11.89
CA ASN A 128 -0.17 -0.62 -10.95
C ASN A 128 -0.63 -0.86 -9.51
N PHE A 129 0.03 -1.82 -8.86
CA PHE A 129 -0.30 -2.28 -7.50
C PHE A 129 0.98 -2.33 -6.68
N LYS A 130 0.92 -1.76 -5.47
CA LYS A 130 2.04 -1.61 -4.57
C LYS A 130 1.80 -2.38 -3.29
N ILE A 131 2.83 -3.09 -2.84
CA ILE A 131 2.87 -3.74 -1.53
C ILE A 131 3.65 -2.82 -0.58
N GLU A 132 3.09 -2.51 0.59
CA GLU A 132 3.84 -1.88 1.67
C GLU A 132 4.91 -2.84 2.16
N GLY A 133 6.15 -2.37 2.27
CA GLY A 133 7.27 -3.23 2.61
C GLY A 133 8.29 -2.60 3.56
N ARG A 134 8.44 -1.27 3.53
CA ARG A 134 9.45 -0.59 4.34
C ARG A 134 9.10 -0.68 5.83
N GLY A 135 10.02 -1.22 6.61
CA GLY A 135 9.87 -1.35 8.05
C GLY A 135 9.04 -2.55 8.53
N LEU A 136 8.55 -3.41 7.61
CA LEU A 136 7.74 -4.58 7.99
C LEU A 136 8.57 -5.80 8.45
N GLY A 137 9.86 -5.80 8.14
CA GLY A 137 10.69 -6.99 8.31
C GLY A 137 10.51 -8.04 7.20
N SER A 138 11.54 -8.85 6.97
CA SER A 138 11.60 -9.79 5.84
C SER A 138 10.48 -10.84 5.87
N ALA A 139 10.15 -11.37 7.04
CA ALA A 139 9.12 -12.41 7.18
C ALA A 139 7.74 -11.93 6.70
N LEU A 140 7.34 -10.70 7.08
CA LEU A 140 6.02 -10.16 6.70
C LEU A 140 5.97 -9.79 5.22
N ILE A 141 7.06 -9.23 4.69
CA ILE A 141 7.18 -8.94 3.25
C ILE A 141 7.05 -10.24 2.46
N LEU A 142 7.72 -11.30 2.89
CA LEU A 142 7.66 -12.60 2.24
C LEU A 142 6.23 -13.16 2.22
N GLU A 143 5.48 -13.06 3.32
CA GLU A 143 4.08 -13.51 3.36
C GLU A 143 3.20 -12.75 2.34
N PHE A 144 3.39 -11.43 2.19
CA PHE A 144 2.68 -10.67 1.15
C PHE A 144 3.11 -11.04 -0.26
N LEU A 145 4.40 -11.26 -0.49
CA LEU A 145 4.88 -11.72 -1.80
C LEU A 145 4.31 -13.10 -2.14
N LEU A 146 4.26 -14.03 -1.19
CA LEU A 146 3.62 -15.33 -1.38
C LEU A 146 2.13 -15.15 -1.73
N TYR A 147 1.41 -14.31 -0.97
CA TYR A 147 0.00 -14.06 -1.20
C TYR A 147 -0.29 -13.50 -2.60
N TYR A 148 0.46 -12.50 -3.06
CA TYR A 148 0.19 -11.82 -4.33
C TYR A 148 0.79 -12.52 -5.55
N MET A 149 1.93 -13.21 -5.42
CA MET A 149 2.73 -13.70 -6.54
C MET A 149 2.73 -15.21 -6.70
N THR A 150 2.18 -15.96 -5.72
CA THR A 150 2.15 -17.43 -5.79
C THR A 150 0.69 -17.90 -5.88
N LYS A 151 0.42 -18.91 -6.71
CA LYS A 151 -0.91 -19.52 -6.75
C LYS A 151 -1.23 -20.20 -5.41
N PRO A 152 -2.49 -20.13 -4.94
CA PRO A 152 -2.88 -20.64 -3.62
C PRO A 152 -2.45 -22.10 -3.36
N GLU A 153 -2.54 -22.97 -4.37
CA GLU A 153 -2.16 -24.38 -4.28
C GLU A 153 -0.67 -24.61 -4.01
N TYR A 154 0.17 -23.60 -4.26
CA TYR A 154 1.63 -23.70 -4.03
C TYR A 154 2.11 -22.90 -2.80
N HIS A 155 1.24 -22.17 -2.11
CA HIS A 155 1.65 -21.32 -0.97
C HIS A 155 2.40 -22.10 0.09
N LEU A 156 1.88 -23.27 0.50
CA LEU A 156 2.51 -24.09 1.53
C LEU A 156 3.87 -24.61 1.05
N HIS A 157 3.93 -25.15 -0.15
CA HIS A 157 5.15 -25.71 -0.72
C HIS A 157 6.28 -24.67 -0.85
N VAL A 158 5.96 -23.47 -1.35
CA VAL A 158 6.96 -22.41 -1.49
C VAL A 158 7.41 -21.91 -0.12
N ARG A 159 6.46 -21.73 0.83
CA ARG A 159 6.78 -21.35 2.20
C ARG A 159 7.71 -22.34 2.88
N GLU A 160 7.42 -23.65 2.80
CA GLU A 160 8.26 -24.69 3.38
C GLU A 160 9.67 -24.67 2.82
N LYS A 161 9.83 -24.52 1.50
CA LYS A 161 11.16 -24.40 0.87
C LYS A 161 11.94 -23.21 1.40
N ILE A 162 11.33 -22.02 1.43
CA ILE A 162 12.01 -20.80 1.88
C ILE A 162 12.40 -20.88 3.36
N TYR A 163 11.50 -21.40 4.22
CA TYR A 163 11.82 -21.55 5.64
C TYR A 163 12.84 -22.66 5.90
N LEU A 164 12.78 -23.74 5.15
CA LEU A 164 13.74 -24.83 5.26
C LEU A 164 15.15 -24.36 4.85
N ASP A 165 15.25 -23.66 3.73
CA ASP A 165 16.50 -23.11 3.24
C ASP A 165 17.11 -22.12 4.24
N ASN A 166 16.31 -21.23 4.80
CA ASN A 166 16.75 -20.28 5.83
C ASN A 166 17.14 -20.96 7.14
N THR A 167 16.51 -22.08 7.50
CA THR A 167 16.79 -22.82 8.75
C THR A 167 18.06 -23.68 8.62
N LEU A 168 18.30 -24.21 7.43
CA LEU A 168 19.43 -25.09 7.17
C LEU A 168 20.70 -24.35 6.71
N ASP A 169 20.64 -23.02 6.63
CA ASP A 169 21.77 -22.15 6.19
C ASP A 169 22.36 -22.61 4.85
N LEU A 170 21.48 -23.01 3.91
CA LEU A 170 21.86 -23.62 2.64
C LEU A 170 22.24 -22.60 1.55
N PHE A 171 22.22 -21.29 1.86
CA PHE A 171 22.62 -20.19 0.97
C PHE A 171 23.41 -19.10 1.69
#